data_046768e8d0d39cc91fcf00ede10f404e
#
_entry.id   046768e8d0d39cc91fcf00ede10f404e
#
_cell.length_a   1.000
_cell.length_b   1.000
_cell.length_c   1.000
_cell.angle_alpha   90.00
_cell.angle_beta   90.00
_cell.angle_gamma   90.00
#
_symmetry.space_group_name_H-M   'P 1'
#
loop_
_entity.id
_entity.type
_entity.pdbx_description
1 polymer ?
#
loop_
_entity_poly.entity_id
_entity_poly.type
_entity_poly.pdbx_seq_one_letter_code
_entity_poly.pdbx_strand_id
1 'polypeptide(L)'
;MRQELIDLSKEWPALFNNQPNKVDEIYKDIKNILGTITKNSNHQDYIKIKATKGLANIPYAPWIGARDVRLADKQSEGYSLVYLYSVDLKRVYLSIAFGTGQFIEVFKPKKEAYQKMRKAASRIQKVFENDLNIQNLILDPIDLAATPKEFRQEGYEQSAIFSLSYEINNLPDDTKLLEDYKKMLDFYVDIFESPLTPSIDSLVNAVADPLRLEDTKVKIKDFEYRSPKKTKGKTTNNKKAKAKKRRSDRSAFIGRKGEKIVFDFEKEKLKKINLNNLSEKVRWHAELNEKP
;
A
#
# COMPACT_ATOMS: atom_id res chain seq x y z
N MET A 1 17.81 -1.34 15.08
CA MET A 1 17.26 -1.57 13.70
C MET A 1 18.31 -2.07 12.74
N ARG A 2 19.47 -1.39 12.66
CA ARG A 2 20.58 -1.78 11.75
C ARG A 2 21.12 -3.17 12.06
N GLN A 3 21.39 -3.45 13.34
CA GLN A 3 21.94 -4.73 13.78
C GLN A 3 20.94 -5.87 13.52
N GLU A 4 19.68 -5.65 13.83
CA GLU A 4 18.61 -6.64 13.62
C GLU A 4 18.42 -7.00 12.15
N LEU A 5 18.54 -6.02 11.23
CA LEU A 5 18.49 -6.31 9.79
C LEU A 5 19.70 -7.14 9.34
N ILE A 6 20.90 -6.85 9.87
CA ILE A 6 22.12 -7.63 9.58
C ILE A 6 21.98 -9.05 10.15
N ASP A 7 21.54 -9.18 11.38
CA ASP A 7 21.44 -10.48 12.05
C ASP A 7 20.36 -11.35 11.40
N LEU A 8 19.24 -10.74 10.96
CA LEU A 8 18.21 -11.46 10.22
C LEU A 8 18.76 -12.07 8.92
N SER A 9 19.64 -11.36 8.20
CA SER A 9 20.27 -11.89 7.00
C SER A 9 21.23 -13.06 7.28
N LYS A 10 21.92 -13.03 8.41
CA LYS A 10 22.85 -14.10 8.84
C LYS A 10 22.13 -15.34 9.35
N GLU A 11 21.07 -15.16 10.10
CA GLU A 11 20.32 -16.26 10.74
C GLU A 11 19.35 -16.95 9.78
N TRP A 12 18.93 -16.27 8.69
CA TRP A 12 17.93 -16.79 7.78
C TRP A 12 18.30 -18.12 7.12
N PRO A 13 19.54 -18.35 6.64
CA PRO A 13 19.94 -19.63 6.02
C PRO A 13 19.81 -20.85 6.96
N ALA A 14 19.94 -20.63 8.29
CA ALA A 14 19.83 -21.71 9.26
C ALA A 14 18.44 -22.38 9.27
N LEU A 15 17.37 -21.64 8.89
CA LEU A 15 16.02 -22.17 8.78
C LEU A 15 15.91 -23.32 7.75
N PHE A 16 16.62 -23.21 6.63
CA PHE A 16 16.60 -24.23 5.57
C PHE A 16 17.41 -25.47 5.93
N ASN A 17 18.36 -25.34 6.84
CA ASN A 17 19.23 -26.39 7.30
C ASN A 17 18.76 -27.03 8.62
N ASN A 18 17.57 -26.66 9.12
CA ASN A 18 17.04 -27.08 10.42
C ASN A 18 18.03 -26.84 11.57
N GLN A 19 18.82 -25.77 11.50
CA GLN A 19 19.77 -25.40 12.54
C GLN A 19 19.11 -24.47 13.56
N PRO A 20 19.61 -24.44 14.81
CA PRO A 20 19.20 -23.42 15.79
C PRO A 20 19.38 -22.01 15.21
N ASN A 21 18.39 -21.15 15.40
CA ASN A 21 18.40 -19.80 14.89
C ASN A 21 17.62 -18.86 15.82
N LYS A 22 17.87 -17.55 15.69
CA LYS A 22 17.23 -16.48 16.47
C LYS A 22 16.23 -15.66 15.68
N VAL A 23 15.75 -16.15 14.56
CA VAL A 23 14.87 -15.40 13.63
C VAL A 23 13.62 -14.86 14.31
N ASP A 24 12.97 -15.65 15.19
CA ASP A 24 11.76 -15.20 15.87
C ASP A 24 12.02 -14.09 16.88
N GLU A 25 13.17 -14.14 17.59
CA GLU A 25 13.61 -13.09 18.50
C GLU A 25 13.91 -11.79 17.74
N ILE A 26 14.69 -11.88 16.67
CA ILE A 26 15.03 -10.74 15.80
C ILE A 26 13.74 -10.12 15.22
N TYR A 27 12.80 -10.91 14.75
CA TYR A 27 11.51 -10.41 14.27
C TYR A 27 10.69 -9.71 15.36
N LYS A 28 10.77 -10.20 16.60
CA LYS A 28 10.13 -9.55 17.75
C LYS A 28 10.75 -8.18 17.99
N ASP A 29 12.07 -8.07 17.95
CA ASP A 29 12.79 -6.82 18.21
C ASP A 29 12.50 -5.80 17.09
N ILE A 30 12.59 -6.19 15.82
CA ILE A 30 12.22 -5.33 14.70
C ILE A 30 10.76 -4.84 14.81
N LYS A 31 9.83 -5.72 15.15
CA LYS A 31 8.42 -5.33 15.34
C LYS A 31 8.25 -4.33 16.48
N ASN A 32 9.00 -4.46 17.56
CA ASN A 32 8.96 -3.52 18.67
C ASN A 32 9.52 -2.15 18.26
N ILE A 33 10.66 -2.12 17.57
CA ILE A 33 11.29 -0.89 17.07
C ILE A 33 10.33 -0.15 16.13
N LEU A 34 9.86 -0.81 15.08
CA LEU A 34 8.94 -0.21 14.11
C LEU A 34 7.58 0.14 14.75
N GLY A 35 7.12 -0.69 15.69
CA GLY A 35 5.91 -0.43 16.47
C GLY A 35 5.98 0.84 17.30
N THR A 36 7.14 1.16 17.85
CA THR A 36 7.35 2.41 18.60
C THR A 36 7.23 3.63 17.69
N ILE A 37 7.81 3.59 16.47
CA ILE A 37 7.68 4.66 15.50
C ILE A 37 6.23 4.82 15.07
N THR A 38 5.57 3.70 14.78
CA THR A 38 4.16 3.69 14.35
C THR A 38 3.23 4.26 15.43
N LYS A 39 3.47 3.95 16.72
CA LYS A 39 2.70 4.49 17.84
C LYS A 39 2.83 6.00 17.98
N ASN A 40 3.99 6.55 17.61
CA ASN A 40 4.23 7.99 17.64
C ASN A 40 3.74 8.71 16.38
N SER A 41 3.11 7.99 15.46
CA SER A 41 2.47 8.55 14.27
C SER A 41 0.96 8.74 14.49
N ASN A 42 0.35 9.60 13.69
CA ASN A 42 -1.11 9.81 13.71
C ASN A 42 -1.92 8.58 13.21
N HIS A 43 -1.23 7.49 12.85
CA HIS A 43 -1.81 6.33 12.19
C HIS A 43 -1.74 5.04 13.04
N GLN A 44 -1.37 5.16 14.33
CA GLN A 44 -1.11 4.04 15.24
C GLN A 44 -2.21 2.97 15.29
N ASP A 45 -3.47 3.39 15.23
CA ASP A 45 -4.62 2.49 15.40
C ASP A 45 -4.88 1.60 14.17
N TYR A 46 -4.35 1.99 13.02
CA TYR A 46 -4.64 1.35 11.74
C TYR A 46 -3.48 0.54 11.19
N ILE A 47 -2.25 0.85 11.57
CA ILE A 47 -1.06 0.16 11.07
C ILE A 47 -0.75 -1.07 11.90
N LYS A 48 -0.67 -2.23 11.23
CA LYS A 48 -0.21 -3.49 11.85
C LYS A 48 1.07 -3.97 11.19
N ILE A 49 2.07 -4.23 12.03
CA ILE A 49 3.35 -4.78 11.61
C ILE A 49 3.29 -6.30 11.70
N LYS A 50 3.71 -6.97 10.62
CA LYS A 50 3.80 -8.41 10.53
C LYS A 50 5.17 -8.83 9.98
N ALA A 51 5.78 -9.79 10.66
CA ALA A 51 6.95 -10.50 10.22
C ALA A 51 6.80 -11.98 10.64
N THR A 52 7.15 -12.90 9.77
CA THR A 52 7.04 -14.34 10.06
C THR A 52 7.97 -15.13 9.15
N LYS A 53 8.60 -16.16 9.73
CA LYS A 53 9.37 -17.17 8.98
C LYS A 53 8.48 -18.21 8.26
N GLY A 54 7.15 -18.07 8.39
CA GLY A 54 6.21 -19.10 7.91
C GLY A 54 6.02 -20.23 8.91
N LEU A 55 4.99 -21.03 8.69
CA LEU A 55 4.71 -22.25 9.49
C LEU A 55 5.09 -23.52 8.71
N ALA A 56 4.50 -23.70 7.52
CA ALA A 56 4.73 -24.87 6.68
C ALA A 56 5.69 -24.59 5.52
N ASN A 57 5.72 -23.35 5.04
CA ASN A 57 6.57 -22.93 3.94
C ASN A 57 7.41 -21.73 4.37
N ILE A 58 8.72 -21.94 4.48
CA ILE A 58 9.68 -20.89 4.76
C ILE A 58 9.82 -20.04 3.49
N PRO A 59 9.63 -18.69 3.55
CA PRO A 59 9.92 -17.83 2.42
C PRO A 59 11.39 -17.89 2.02
N TYR A 60 11.71 -17.74 0.75
CA TYR A 60 13.10 -17.74 0.26
C TYR A 60 13.96 -16.64 0.86
N ALA A 61 13.36 -15.52 1.20
CA ALA A 61 14.02 -14.41 1.88
C ALA A 61 13.11 -13.81 2.96
N PRO A 62 13.67 -13.17 4.00
CA PRO A 62 12.92 -12.53 5.04
C PRO A 62 12.12 -11.32 4.52
N TRP A 63 11.04 -11.02 5.22
CA TRP A 63 10.24 -9.83 4.97
C TRP A 63 9.61 -9.29 6.26
N ILE A 64 9.44 -7.98 6.35
CA ILE A 64 8.73 -7.30 7.44
C ILE A 64 7.76 -6.30 6.82
N GLY A 65 6.46 -6.47 7.03
CA GLY A 65 5.44 -5.63 6.42
C GLY A 65 4.64 -4.85 7.45
N ALA A 66 4.40 -3.58 7.15
CA ALA A 66 3.43 -2.72 7.82
C ALA A 66 2.25 -2.49 6.87
N ARG A 67 1.04 -2.71 7.33
CA ARG A 67 -0.17 -2.51 6.53
C ARG A 67 -1.25 -1.78 7.30
N ASP A 68 -2.01 -0.98 6.59
CA ASP A 68 -3.24 -0.40 7.12
C ASP A 68 -4.36 -1.43 7.08
N VAL A 69 -4.93 -1.73 8.24
CA VAL A 69 -6.02 -2.72 8.37
C VAL A 69 -7.33 -2.28 7.74
N ARG A 70 -7.47 -0.99 7.40
CA ARG A 70 -8.63 -0.46 6.67
C ARG A 70 -8.58 -0.87 5.20
N LEU A 71 -7.37 -1.10 4.65
CA LEU A 71 -7.14 -1.36 3.23
C LEU A 71 -7.26 -2.83 2.86
N ALA A 72 -6.73 -3.72 3.70
CA ALA A 72 -6.76 -5.16 3.44
C ALA A 72 -6.70 -5.99 4.72
N ASP A 73 -7.30 -7.19 4.68
CA ASP A 73 -7.23 -8.15 5.79
C ASP A 73 -5.89 -8.89 5.82
N LYS A 74 -5.25 -9.07 4.67
CA LYS A 74 -3.98 -9.77 4.52
C LYS A 74 -2.93 -8.93 3.80
N GLN A 75 -1.65 -9.17 4.12
CA GLN A 75 -0.52 -8.52 3.48
C GLN A 75 -0.49 -8.75 1.95
N SER A 76 -1.01 -9.89 1.50
CA SER A 76 -1.07 -10.27 0.08
C SER A 76 -2.23 -9.64 -0.71
N GLU A 77 -3.13 -8.90 -0.04
CA GLU A 77 -4.39 -8.42 -0.61
C GLU A 77 -4.53 -6.91 -0.47
N GLY A 78 -3.64 -6.14 -0.86
CA GLY A 78 -3.73 -4.69 -0.72
C GLY A 78 -2.37 -4.06 -0.82
N TYR A 79 -2.30 -2.85 -0.37
CA TYR A 79 -1.05 -2.13 -0.34
C TYR A 79 -0.37 -2.28 1.03
N SER A 80 0.95 -2.23 1.03
CA SER A 80 1.73 -2.29 2.25
C SER A 80 3.07 -1.58 2.11
N LEU A 81 3.58 -1.09 3.22
CA LEU A 81 4.99 -0.74 3.37
C LEU A 81 5.73 -1.98 3.84
N VAL A 82 6.78 -2.40 3.14
CA VAL A 82 7.44 -3.68 3.42
C VAL A 82 8.95 -3.60 3.24
N TYR A 83 9.70 -4.17 4.18
CA TYR A 83 11.08 -4.55 3.96
C TYR A 83 11.11 -5.90 3.24
N LEU A 84 11.76 -5.94 2.09
CA LEU A 84 11.95 -7.12 1.26
C LEU A 84 13.44 -7.37 1.10
N TYR A 85 13.91 -8.52 1.53
CA TYR A 85 15.30 -8.94 1.29
C TYR A 85 15.43 -9.59 -0.08
N SER A 86 16.57 -9.37 -0.72
CA SER A 86 16.96 -10.17 -1.87
C SER A 86 17.20 -11.63 -1.45
N VAL A 87 17.02 -12.56 -2.37
CA VAL A 87 17.17 -14.02 -2.09
C VAL A 87 18.62 -14.35 -1.71
N ASP A 88 19.59 -13.61 -2.25
CA ASP A 88 21.01 -13.73 -1.90
C ASP A 88 21.38 -13.03 -0.57
N LEU A 89 20.41 -12.41 0.10
CA LEU A 89 20.54 -11.73 1.39
C LEU A 89 21.55 -10.56 1.41
N LYS A 90 21.93 -10.04 0.24
CA LYS A 90 22.88 -8.94 0.13
C LYS A 90 22.24 -7.57 0.19
N ARG A 91 20.96 -7.49 -0.16
CA ARG A 91 20.18 -6.23 -0.20
C ARG A 91 18.88 -6.34 0.58
N VAL A 92 18.44 -5.22 1.10
CA VAL A 92 17.09 -5.06 1.65
C VAL A 92 16.47 -3.78 1.07
N TYR A 93 15.21 -3.89 0.66
CA TYR A 93 14.43 -2.79 0.10
C TYR A 93 13.31 -2.42 1.06
N LEU A 94 13.17 -1.14 1.36
CA LEU A 94 11.98 -0.61 2.02
C LEU A 94 11.04 -0.10 0.93
N SER A 95 9.95 -0.82 0.69
CA SER A 95 9.10 -0.63 -0.48
C SER A 95 7.64 -0.37 -0.11
N ILE A 96 7.00 0.57 -0.78
CA ILE A 96 5.55 0.62 -0.89
C ILE A 96 5.17 -0.28 -2.07
N ALA A 97 4.41 -1.34 -1.80
CA ALA A 97 4.06 -2.34 -2.78
C ALA A 97 2.59 -2.78 -2.65
N PHE A 98 2.07 -3.42 -3.68
CA PHE A 98 0.74 -4.03 -3.62
C PHE A 98 0.80 -5.56 -3.69
N GLY A 99 -0.26 -6.21 -3.20
CA GLY A 99 -0.38 -7.66 -3.19
C GLY A 99 -0.46 -8.25 -4.60
N THR A 100 0.28 -9.33 -4.84
CA THR A 100 0.42 -9.96 -6.16
C THR A 100 -0.68 -10.99 -6.47
N GLY A 101 -1.41 -11.45 -5.44
CA GLY A 101 -2.32 -12.59 -5.54
C GLY A 101 -3.39 -12.42 -6.62
N GLN A 102 -4.10 -11.30 -6.63
CA GLN A 102 -5.18 -11.02 -7.57
C GLN A 102 -4.68 -10.94 -9.02
N PHE A 103 -3.48 -10.37 -9.26
CA PHE A 103 -2.90 -10.33 -10.60
C PHE A 103 -2.55 -11.74 -11.10
N ILE A 104 -1.95 -12.58 -10.25
CA ILE A 104 -1.58 -13.95 -10.61
C ILE A 104 -2.83 -14.82 -10.84
N GLU A 105 -3.92 -14.55 -10.16
CA GLU A 105 -5.19 -15.24 -10.35
C GLU A 105 -5.83 -14.90 -11.71
N VAL A 106 -5.86 -13.61 -12.05
CA VAL A 106 -6.55 -13.10 -13.25
C VAL A 106 -5.74 -13.27 -14.53
N PHE A 107 -4.42 -12.99 -14.47
CA PHE A 107 -3.57 -13.01 -15.66
C PHE A 107 -2.75 -14.28 -15.75
N LYS A 108 -2.86 -14.98 -16.88
CA LYS A 108 -2.10 -16.19 -17.20
C LYS A 108 -1.46 -16.03 -18.58
N PRO A 109 -0.22 -16.45 -18.79
CA PRO A 109 0.72 -17.05 -17.83
C PRO A 109 1.28 -16.01 -16.85
N LYS A 110 2.03 -16.44 -15.83
CA LYS A 110 2.62 -15.55 -14.79
C LYS A 110 3.40 -14.36 -15.36
N LYS A 111 4.09 -14.53 -16.47
CA LYS A 111 4.82 -13.45 -17.15
C LYS A 111 3.90 -12.29 -17.55
N GLU A 112 2.67 -12.60 -17.97
CA GLU A 112 1.68 -11.56 -18.25
C GLU A 112 1.26 -10.83 -16.98
N ALA A 113 1.00 -11.58 -15.88
CA ALA A 113 0.68 -10.99 -14.59
C ALA A 113 1.77 -9.99 -14.14
N TYR A 114 3.04 -10.35 -14.29
CA TYR A 114 4.16 -9.47 -13.94
C TYR A 114 4.21 -8.18 -14.78
N GLN A 115 4.00 -8.29 -16.09
CA GLN A 115 3.89 -7.12 -16.95
C GLN A 115 2.72 -6.21 -16.57
N LYS A 116 1.58 -6.80 -16.19
CA LYS A 116 0.41 -6.05 -15.73
C LYS A 116 0.65 -5.39 -14.37
N MET A 117 1.34 -6.08 -13.44
CA MET A 117 1.77 -5.50 -12.16
C MET A 117 2.67 -4.28 -12.39
N ARG A 118 3.67 -4.37 -13.27
CA ARG A 118 4.55 -3.26 -13.58
C ARG A 118 3.79 -2.06 -14.16
N LYS A 119 2.86 -2.30 -15.09
CA LYS A 119 1.99 -1.24 -15.61
C LYS A 119 1.14 -0.59 -14.52
N ALA A 120 0.61 -1.39 -13.59
CA ALA A 120 -0.15 -0.89 -12.46
C ALA A 120 0.71 -0.03 -11.50
N ALA A 121 1.93 -0.48 -11.19
CA ALA A 121 2.88 0.27 -10.38
C ALA A 121 3.22 1.62 -11.04
N SER A 122 3.60 1.61 -12.31
CA SER A 122 3.92 2.84 -13.06
C SER A 122 2.75 3.82 -13.15
N ARG A 123 1.51 3.31 -13.16
CA ARG A 123 0.33 4.17 -13.13
C ARG A 123 0.18 4.92 -11.81
N ILE A 124 0.42 4.24 -10.69
CA ILE A 124 0.38 4.89 -9.36
C ILE A 124 1.53 5.89 -9.25
N GLN A 125 2.74 5.54 -9.70
CA GLN A 125 3.89 6.43 -9.70
C GLN A 125 3.58 7.76 -10.39
N LYS A 126 2.95 7.72 -11.57
CA LYS A 126 2.57 8.92 -12.32
C LYS A 126 1.56 9.81 -11.59
N VAL A 127 0.67 9.23 -10.78
CA VAL A 127 -0.30 10.00 -9.99
C VAL A 127 0.38 10.80 -8.91
N PHE A 128 1.47 10.28 -8.33
CA PHE A 128 2.17 10.87 -7.18
C PHE A 128 3.57 11.40 -7.52
N GLU A 129 3.92 11.55 -8.80
CA GLU A 129 5.26 11.99 -9.23
C GLU A 129 5.65 13.37 -8.69
N ASN A 130 4.68 14.25 -8.47
CA ASN A 130 4.90 15.59 -7.93
C ASN A 130 4.92 15.66 -6.40
N ASP A 131 4.55 14.58 -5.72
CA ASP A 131 4.46 14.51 -4.25
C ASP A 131 5.70 13.84 -3.63
N LEU A 132 6.72 13.54 -4.45
CA LEU A 132 7.90 12.78 -4.05
C LEU A 132 8.91 13.65 -3.30
N ASN A 133 8.77 13.76 -1.98
CA ASN A 133 9.71 14.46 -1.10
C ASN A 133 10.77 13.54 -0.47
N ILE A 134 10.90 12.30 -0.95
CA ILE A 134 11.84 11.31 -0.42
C ILE A 134 13.00 11.18 -1.42
N GLN A 135 14.21 11.43 -0.95
CA GLN A 135 15.42 11.30 -1.78
C GLN A 135 15.75 9.83 -2.07
N ASN A 136 16.37 9.58 -3.21
CA ASN A 136 16.85 8.26 -3.66
C ASN A 136 15.75 7.20 -3.80
N LEU A 137 14.51 7.60 -4.08
CA LEU A 137 13.45 6.66 -4.41
C LEU A 137 13.73 5.96 -5.73
N ILE A 138 13.63 4.64 -5.71
CA ILE A 138 13.68 3.78 -6.88
C ILE A 138 12.26 3.64 -7.42
N LEU A 139 12.07 3.98 -8.69
CA LEU A 139 10.80 3.86 -9.42
C LEU A 139 10.80 2.64 -10.35
N ASP A 140 11.98 2.13 -10.69
CA ASP A 140 12.14 0.89 -11.47
C ASP A 140 11.82 -0.34 -10.61
N PRO A 141 11.59 -1.50 -11.23
CA PRO A 141 11.48 -2.75 -10.49
C PRO A 141 12.70 -2.96 -9.60
N ILE A 142 12.46 -3.35 -8.35
CA ILE A 142 13.55 -3.74 -7.45
C ILE A 142 14.14 -5.07 -7.91
N ASP A 143 15.40 -5.32 -7.58
CA ASP A 143 16.09 -6.58 -7.88
C ASP A 143 16.22 -7.40 -6.59
N LEU A 144 15.37 -8.38 -6.42
CA LEU A 144 15.42 -9.33 -5.30
C LEU A 144 16.30 -10.54 -5.58
N ALA A 145 17.09 -10.52 -6.66
CA ALA A 145 17.88 -11.64 -7.13
C ALA A 145 17.04 -12.94 -7.27
N ALA A 146 15.79 -12.80 -7.68
CA ALA A 146 14.84 -13.89 -7.78
C ALA A 146 15.15 -14.77 -9.01
N THR A 147 15.05 -16.08 -8.82
CA THR A 147 15.10 -17.05 -9.92
C THR A 147 13.68 -17.51 -10.28
N PRO A 148 13.47 -18.19 -11.42
CA PRO A 148 12.15 -18.72 -11.78
C PRO A 148 11.53 -19.67 -10.75
N LYS A 149 12.32 -20.19 -9.80
CA LYS A 149 11.83 -21.01 -8.69
C LYS A 149 11.19 -20.16 -7.58
N GLU A 150 11.69 -18.92 -7.39
CA GLU A 150 11.22 -17.97 -6.39
C GLU A 150 10.16 -17.00 -6.96
N PHE A 151 9.16 -17.53 -7.63
CA PHE A 151 8.16 -16.76 -8.36
C PHE A 151 7.42 -15.69 -7.53
N ARG A 152 7.37 -15.83 -6.20
CA ARG A 152 6.75 -14.82 -5.34
C ARG A 152 7.63 -13.57 -5.26
N GLN A 153 8.92 -13.74 -5.13
CA GLN A 153 9.90 -12.65 -5.09
C GLN A 153 9.88 -11.89 -6.43
N GLU A 154 9.87 -12.60 -7.56
CA GLU A 154 9.72 -11.99 -8.89
C GLU A 154 8.42 -11.16 -9.00
N GLY A 155 7.31 -11.64 -8.40
CA GLY A 155 6.08 -10.87 -8.30
C GLY A 155 6.24 -9.60 -7.46
N TYR A 156 6.98 -9.66 -6.36
CA TYR A 156 7.24 -8.48 -5.51
C TYR A 156 8.14 -7.45 -6.19
N GLU A 157 9.10 -7.87 -7.00
CA GLU A 157 9.89 -6.96 -7.84
C GLU A 157 9.00 -6.09 -8.72
N GLN A 158 7.99 -6.69 -9.34
CA GLN A 158 7.10 -6.01 -10.27
C GLN A 158 5.98 -5.21 -9.59
N SER A 159 5.63 -5.56 -8.35
CA SER A 159 4.57 -4.88 -7.57
C SER A 159 5.08 -3.75 -6.69
N ALA A 160 6.39 -3.59 -6.56
CA ALA A 160 7.00 -2.45 -5.88
C ALA A 160 6.71 -1.15 -6.63
N ILE A 161 6.17 -0.16 -5.92
CA ILE A 161 5.78 1.14 -6.48
C ILE A 161 6.90 2.16 -6.24
N PHE A 162 7.29 2.31 -4.97
CA PHE A 162 8.33 3.22 -4.50
C PHE A 162 9.23 2.46 -3.55
N SER A 163 10.54 2.56 -3.72
CA SER A 163 11.47 1.79 -2.91
C SER A 163 12.72 2.58 -2.53
N LEU A 164 13.27 2.28 -1.36
CA LEU A 164 14.63 2.63 -0.96
C LEU A 164 15.44 1.33 -0.92
N SER A 165 16.68 1.37 -1.36
CA SER A 165 17.59 0.22 -1.39
C SER A 165 18.75 0.39 -0.43
N TYR A 166 19.09 -0.69 0.25
CA TYR A 166 20.22 -0.73 1.18
C TYR A 166 21.03 -2.01 0.96
N GLU A 167 22.35 -1.88 0.88
CA GLU A 167 23.26 -3.02 0.92
C GLU A 167 23.44 -3.47 2.38
N ILE A 168 23.25 -4.75 2.65
CA ILE A 168 23.30 -5.31 4.03
C ILE A 168 24.66 -5.05 4.68
N ASN A 169 25.76 -5.14 3.90
CA ASN A 169 27.11 -4.90 4.40
C ASN A 169 27.43 -3.40 4.61
N ASN A 170 26.58 -2.50 4.11
CA ASN A 170 26.77 -1.06 4.21
C ASN A 170 25.47 -0.33 4.56
N LEU A 171 24.73 -0.87 5.52
CA LEU A 171 23.52 -0.24 6.02
C LEU A 171 23.82 1.12 6.67
N PRO A 172 22.98 2.12 6.47
CA PRO A 172 23.03 3.37 7.22
C PRO A 172 22.94 3.13 8.73
N ASP A 173 23.20 4.15 9.51
CA ASP A 173 22.98 4.13 10.95
C ASP A 173 21.48 4.00 11.30
N ASP A 174 21.21 3.73 12.57
CA ASP A 174 19.84 3.55 13.05
C ASP A 174 18.98 4.79 12.84
N THR A 175 19.53 5.97 13.05
CA THR A 175 18.82 7.24 12.88
C THR A 175 18.28 7.37 11.48
N LYS A 176 19.13 7.17 10.48
CA LYS A 176 18.76 7.23 9.06
C LYS A 176 17.72 6.18 8.67
N LEU A 177 17.91 4.92 9.11
CA LEU A 177 16.96 3.83 8.83
C LEU A 177 15.58 4.10 9.41
N LEU A 178 15.51 4.66 10.63
CA LEU A 178 14.26 4.97 11.31
C LEU A 178 13.57 6.21 10.70
N GLU A 179 14.35 7.21 10.30
CA GLU A 179 13.83 8.37 9.54
C GLU A 179 13.25 7.94 8.19
N ASP A 180 13.97 7.08 7.45
CA ASP A 180 13.49 6.58 6.16
C ASP A 180 12.21 5.76 6.33
N TYR A 181 12.15 4.89 7.36
CA TYR A 181 10.92 4.16 7.65
C TYR A 181 9.76 5.11 7.97
N LYS A 182 10.00 6.13 8.79
CA LYS A 182 8.97 7.11 9.13
C LYS A 182 8.48 7.87 7.90
N LYS A 183 9.39 8.39 7.08
CA LYS A 183 9.03 9.11 5.84
C LYS A 183 8.24 8.22 4.87
N MET A 184 8.68 6.98 4.71
CA MET A 184 7.98 6.02 3.85
C MET A 184 6.63 5.59 4.43
N LEU A 185 6.48 5.54 5.76
CA LEU A 185 5.21 5.26 6.42
C LEU A 185 4.22 6.41 6.23
N ASP A 186 4.65 7.64 6.45
CA ASP A 186 3.82 8.84 6.25
C ASP A 186 3.39 8.91 4.77
N PHE A 187 4.31 8.73 3.83
CA PHE A 187 4.01 8.70 2.39
C PHE A 187 3.08 7.55 2.00
N TYR A 188 3.27 6.34 2.59
CA TYR A 188 2.37 5.21 2.41
C TYR A 188 0.94 5.57 2.80
N VAL A 189 0.77 6.24 3.93
CA VAL A 189 -0.57 6.63 4.41
C VAL A 189 -1.16 7.72 3.51
N ASP A 190 -0.39 8.74 3.15
CA ASP A 190 -0.83 9.82 2.25
C ASP A 190 -1.32 9.29 0.90
N ILE A 191 -0.57 8.35 0.29
CA ILE A 191 -1.00 7.69 -0.95
C ILE A 191 -2.36 7.02 -0.74
N PHE A 192 -2.55 6.26 0.36
CA PHE A 192 -3.78 5.47 0.50
C PHE A 192 -4.94 6.22 1.11
N GLU A 193 -4.70 7.35 1.70
CA GLU A 193 -5.74 8.31 2.06
C GLU A 193 -6.16 9.17 0.87
N SER A 194 -5.35 9.21 -0.19
CA SER A 194 -5.70 9.92 -1.42
C SER A 194 -6.87 9.26 -2.15
N PRO A 195 -7.90 10.01 -2.57
CA PRO A 195 -8.99 9.50 -3.40
C PRO A 195 -8.51 9.07 -4.80
N LEU A 196 -7.30 9.48 -5.19
CA LEU A 196 -6.70 9.14 -6.48
C LEU A 196 -6.10 7.73 -6.49
N THR A 197 -5.92 7.09 -5.32
CA THR A 197 -5.37 5.74 -5.23
C THR A 197 -6.46 4.70 -5.52
N PRO A 198 -6.33 3.95 -6.62
CA PRO A 198 -7.31 2.93 -6.98
C PRO A 198 -7.26 1.75 -6.01
N SER A 199 -8.36 1.03 -5.85
CA SER A 199 -8.32 -0.30 -5.23
C SER A 199 -7.54 -1.28 -6.09
N ILE A 200 -7.05 -2.39 -5.51
CA ILE A 200 -6.35 -3.42 -6.30
C ILE A 200 -7.27 -4.00 -7.38
N ASP A 201 -8.55 -4.24 -7.09
CA ASP A 201 -9.53 -4.69 -8.10
C ASP A 201 -9.66 -3.69 -9.25
N SER A 202 -9.67 -2.39 -8.93
CA SER A 202 -9.69 -1.33 -9.96
C SER A 202 -8.42 -1.30 -10.79
N LEU A 203 -7.24 -1.56 -10.18
CA LEU A 203 -5.97 -1.67 -10.90
C LEU A 203 -5.96 -2.87 -11.84
N VAL A 204 -6.38 -4.05 -11.34
CA VAL A 204 -6.47 -5.28 -12.15
C VAL A 204 -7.37 -5.04 -13.36
N ASN A 205 -8.57 -4.49 -13.14
CA ASN A 205 -9.50 -4.18 -14.22
C ASN A 205 -8.95 -3.15 -15.21
N ALA A 206 -8.29 -2.11 -14.71
CA ALA A 206 -7.73 -1.06 -15.57
C ALA A 206 -6.58 -1.55 -16.46
N VAL A 207 -5.78 -2.52 -16.02
CA VAL A 207 -4.70 -3.09 -16.85
C VAL A 207 -5.16 -4.29 -17.69
N ALA A 208 -6.33 -4.87 -17.40
CA ALA A 208 -6.94 -5.93 -18.21
C ALA A 208 -7.47 -5.39 -19.53
N ASP A 209 -8.04 -4.18 -19.53
CA ASP A 209 -8.62 -3.54 -20.70
C ASP A 209 -7.77 -2.34 -21.14
N PRO A 210 -6.89 -2.50 -22.16
CA PRO A 210 -6.03 -1.43 -22.64
C PRO A 210 -6.81 -0.23 -23.22
N LEU A 211 -8.00 -0.44 -23.75
CA LEU A 211 -8.82 0.61 -24.34
C LEU A 211 -9.41 1.56 -23.30
N ARG A 212 -9.56 1.11 -22.05
CA ARG A 212 -9.93 1.97 -20.92
C ARG A 212 -8.78 2.84 -20.39
N LEU A 213 -7.54 2.56 -20.79
CA LEU A 213 -6.35 3.26 -20.28
C LEU A 213 -6.08 4.62 -20.95
N GLU A 214 -6.55 4.81 -22.18
CA GLU A 214 -6.29 6.04 -22.96
C GLU A 214 -7.29 7.16 -22.69
N ASP A 215 -8.45 6.86 -22.13
CA ASP A 215 -9.59 7.79 -21.98
C ASP A 215 -9.77 8.38 -20.56
N THR A 216 -8.79 8.32 -19.68
CA THR A 216 -8.89 9.01 -18.39
C THR A 216 -8.46 10.48 -18.42
N LYS A 217 -8.84 11.22 -19.44
CA LYS A 217 -9.33 12.59 -19.22
C LYS A 217 -10.71 12.43 -18.60
N VAL A 218 -10.80 12.62 -17.30
CA VAL A 218 -12.07 12.64 -16.57
C VAL A 218 -12.93 13.72 -17.24
N LYS A 219 -13.71 13.35 -18.24
CA LYS A 219 -14.86 14.15 -18.64
C LYS A 219 -15.86 13.97 -17.51
N ILE A 220 -16.00 14.98 -16.69
CA ILE A 220 -17.12 15.10 -15.76
C ILE A 220 -18.34 15.15 -16.68
N LYS A 221 -18.94 13.99 -16.94
CA LYS A 221 -20.28 13.89 -17.48
C LYS A 221 -21.23 14.13 -16.32
N ASP A 222 -22.25 14.94 -16.55
CA ASP A 222 -23.29 15.23 -15.59
C ASP A 222 -23.74 13.97 -14.86
N PHE A 223 -23.62 14.01 -13.53
CA PHE A 223 -23.97 12.90 -12.67
C PHE A 223 -25.49 12.80 -12.56
N GLU A 224 -26.12 11.85 -13.25
CA GLU A 224 -27.47 11.42 -12.90
C GLU A 224 -27.41 10.60 -11.59
N TYR A 225 -28.01 11.15 -10.55
CA TYR A 225 -28.14 10.48 -9.26
C TYR A 225 -29.07 9.26 -9.39
N ARG A 226 -28.52 8.06 -9.31
CA ARG A 226 -29.30 6.82 -9.21
C ARG A 226 -29.37 6.37 -7.74
N SER A 227 -30.55 6.42 -7.15
CA SER A 227 -30.80 5.89 -5.81
C SER A 227 -30.37 4.43 -5.69
N PRO A 228 -29.66 4.01 -4.62
CA PRO A 228 -29.23 2.63 -4.45
C PRO A 228 -30.44 1.71 -4.23
N LYS A 229 -30.58 0.65 -5.06
CA LYS A 229 -31.60 -0.39 -4.87
C LYS A 229 -31.31 -1.15 -3.56
N LYS A 230 -32.29 -1.18 -2.65
CA LYS A 230 -32.24 -1.99 -1.43
C LYS A 230 -32.24 -3.49 -1.78
N THR A 231 -31.11 -4.16 -1.63
CA THR A 231 -31.03 -5.62 -1.69
C THR A 231 -31.17 -6.21 -0.30
N LYS A 232 -32.16 -7.08 -0.08
CA LYS A 232 -32.34 -7.86 1.15
C LYS A 232 -31.21 -8.89 1.27
N GLY A 233 -30.29 -8.71 2.21
CA GLY A 233 -29.15 -9.61 2.42
C GLY A 233 -29.46 -10.67 3.47
N LYS A 234 -29.17 -11.94 3.15
CA LYS A 234 -29.17 -13.08 4.08
C LYS A 234 -27.91 -13.02 4.99
N THR A 235 -28.13 -13.23 6.27
CA THR A 235 -27.09 -13.30 7.33
C THR A 235 -26.16 -14.49 7.16
N THR A 236 -24.87 -14.25 7.09
CA THR A 236 -23.84 -15.31 7.26
C THR A 236 -22.54 -14.73 7.86
N ASN A 237 -22.18 -15.31 9.02
CA ASN A 237 -20.87 -15.35 9.69
C ASN A 237 -20.13 -14.04 10.08
N ASN A 238 -19.80 -13.94 11.38
CA ASN A 238 -19.10 -12.84 12.06
C ASN A 238 -17.80 -12.32 11.39
N LYS A 239 -17.08 -13.14 10.63
CA LYS A 239 -15.87 -12.71 9.88
C LYS A 239 -16.24 -11.82 8.69
N LYS A 240 -17.34 -12.15 7.96
CA LYS A 240 -17.83 -11.34 6.83
C LYS A 240 -18.42 -10.01 7.30
N ALA A 241 -19.01 -9.97 8.51
CA ALA A 241 -19.55 -8.73 9.09
C ALA A 241 -18.45 -7.73 9.46
N LYS A 242 -17.29 -8.18 10.01
CA LYS A 242 -16.14 -7.32 10.30
C LYS A 242 -15.51 -6.75 9.01
N ALA A 243 -15.34 -7.57 7.97
CA ALA A 243 -14.83 -7.12 6.69
C ALA A 243 -15.78 -6.11 6.00
N LYS A 244 -17.10 -6.34 6.10
CA LYS A 244 -18.12 -5.43 5.57
C LYS A 244 -18.13 -4.09 6.32
N LYS A 245 -17.98 -4.10 7.67
CA LYS A 245 -17.87 -2.88 8.46
C LYS A 245 -16.64 -2.05 8.08
N ARG A 246 -15.47 -2.68 7.94
CA ARG A 246 -14.23 -1.99 7.53
C ARG A 246 -14.31 -1.39 6.13
N ARG A 247 -14.94 -2.10 5.17
CA ARG A 247 -15.20 -1.57 3.81
C ARG A 247 -16.15 -0.38 3.86
N SER A 248 -17.16 -0.42 4.75
CA SER A 248 -18.07 0.69 4.98
C SER A 248 -17.37 1.90 5.55
N ASP A 249 -16.51 1.71 6.56
CA ASP A 249 -15.77 2.80 7.21
C ASP A 249 -14.76 3.45 6.22
N ARG A 250 -14.11 2.65 5.39
CA ARG A 250 -13.24 3.16 4.30
C ARG A 250 -14.04 3.91 3.24
N SER A 251 -15.17 3.37 2.81
CA SER A 251 -16.03 4.04 1.82
C SER A 251 -16.56 5.36 2.35
N ALA A 252 -16.92 5.42 3.63
CA ALA A 252 -17.34 6.66 4.28
C ALA A 252 -16.20 7.68 4.37
N PHE A 253 -14.97 7.22 4.67
CA PHE A 253 -13.79 8.08 4.72
C PHE A 253 -13.43 8.65 3.34
N ILE A 254 -13.38 7.78 2.30
CA ILE A 254 -13.12 8.21 0.92
C ILE A 254 -14.24 9.15 0.43
N GLY A 255 -15.50 8.84 0.77
CA GLY A 255 -16.64 9.68 0.46
C GLY A 255 -16.47 11.10 1.04
N ARG A 256 -16.14 11.22 2.33
CA ARG A 256 -15.92 12.52 2.98
C ARG A 256 -14.78 13.32 2.35
N LYS A 257 -13.65 12.66 2.00
CA LYS A 257 -12.53 13.35 1.31
C LYS A 257 -12.94 13.79 -0.10
N GLY A 258 -13.64 12.95 -0.85
CA GLY A 258 -14.19 13.32 -2.15
C GLY A 258 -15.13 14.53 -2.09
N GLU A 259 -16.03 14.53 -1.13
CA GLU A 259 -16.95 15.66 -0.86
C GLU A 259 -16.17 16.93 -0.50
N LYS A 260 -15.11 16.83 0.31
CA LYS A 260 -14.25 17.98 0.63
C LYS A 260 -13.58 18.57 -0.60
N ILE A 261 -13.04 17.75 -1.47
CA ILE A 261 -12.40 18.18 -2.72
C ILE A 261 -13.41 18.94 -3.60
N VAL A 262 -14.62 18.42 -3.74
CA VAL A 262 -15.69 19.06 -4.51
C VAL A 262 -16.07 20.39 -3.86
N PHE A 263 -16.20 20.42 -2.54
CA PHE A 263 -16.51 21.62 -1.77
C PHE A 263 -15.45 22.72 -1.97
N ASP A 264 -14.18 22.36 -1.81
CA ASP A 264 -13.06 23.31 -1.98
C ASP A 264 -12.98 23.80 -3.44
N PHE A 265 -13.16 22.90 -4.41
CA PHE A 265 -13.20 23.25 -5.84
C PHE A 265 -14.33 24.22 -6.18
N GLU A 266 -15.55 23.98 -5.71
CA GLU A 266 -16.69 24.88 -5.97
C GLU A 266 -16.47 26.24 -5.32
N LYS A 267 -15.90 26.31 -4.11
CA LYS A 267 -15.55 27.58 -3.46
C LYS A 267 -14.51 28.35 -4.27
N GLU A 268 -13.45 27.68 -4.74
CA GLU A 268 -12.42 28.34 -5.57
C GLU A 268 -12.97 28.80 -6.92
N LYS A 269 -13.80 27.97 -7.55
CA LYS A 269 -14.44 28.29 -8.82
C LYS A 269 -15.28 29.56 -8.71
N LEU A 270 -16.11 29.68 -7.66
CA LEU A 270 -16.91 30.86 -7.40
C LEU A 270 -16.06 32.10 -7.12
N LYS A 271 -14.95 31.97 -6.39
CA LYS A 271 -14.00 33.03 -6.18
C LYS A 271 -13.35 33.51 -7.47
N LYS A 272 -12.94 32.60 -8.35
CA LYS A 272 -12.31 32.93 -9.65
C LYS A 272 -13.23 33.72 -10.59
N ILE A 273 -14.54 33.57 -10.45
CA ILE A 273 -15.53 34.33 -11.25
C ILE A 273 -16.13 35.51 -10.46
N ASN A 274 -15.45 35.97 -9.39
CA ASN A 274 -15.83 37.09 -8.54
C ASN A 274 -17.20 36.97 -7.81
N LEU A 275 -17.68 35.75 -7.62
CA LEU A 275 -18.91 35.45 -6.85
C LEU A 275 -18.59 35.06 -5.41
N ASN A 276 -17.83 35.90 -4.69
CA ASN A 276 -17.38 35.64 -3.33
C ASN A 276 -18.52 35.41 -2.35
N ASN A 277 -19.62 36.15 -2.44
CA ASN A 277 -20.80 35.98 -1.60
C ASN A 277 -21.46 34.63 -1.74
N LEU A 278 -21.37 34.01 -2.94
CA LEU A 278 -21.86 32.65 -3.16
C LEU A 278 -20.88 31.60 -2.67
N SER A 279 -19.57 31.88 -2.81
CA SER A 279 -18.51 31.00 -2.26
C SER A 279 -18.65 30.80 -0.75
N GLU A 280 -19.04 31.82 -0.01
CA GLU A 280 -19.28 31.75 1.44
C GLU A 280 -20.55 30.96 1.82
N LYS A 281 -21.50 30.86 0.91
CA LYS A 281 -22.74 30.10 1.08
C LYS A 281 -22.62 28.63 0.75
N VAL A 282 -21.54 28.20 0.14
CA VAL A 282 -21.28 26.76 -0.12
C VAL A 282 -21.12 26.06 1.22
N ARG A 283 -21.93 25.03 1.47
CA ARG A 283 -21.91 24.25 2.72
C ARG A 283 -21.52 22.81 2.47
N TRP A 284 -20.72 22.25 3.36
CA TRP A 284 -20.39 20.83 3.37
C TRP A 284 -21.17 20.14 4.49
N HIS A 285 -22.28 19.51 4.11
CA HIS A 285 -23.22 18.88 5.07
C HIS A 285 -22.57 17.77 5.92
N ALA A 286 -21.61 17.02 5.37
CA ALA A 286 -20.91 15.98 6.11
C ALA A 286 -20.03 16.54 7.26
N GLU A 287 -19.51 17.76 7.13
CA GLU A 287 -18.75 18.43 8.20
C GLU A 287 -19.68 18.90 9.33
N LEU A 288 -20.88 19.30 9.00
CA LEU A 288 -21.87 19.80 9.95
C LEU A 288 -22.66 18.69 10.66
N ASN A 289 -22.40 17.40 10.36
CA ASN A 289 -23.20 16.26 10.82
C ASN A 289 -24.72 16.41 10.53
N GLU A 290 -25.10 17.25 9.59
CA GLU A 290 -26.46 17.43 9.15
C GLU A 290 -26.87 16.25 8.25
N LYS A 291 -28.04 15.67 8.50
CA LYS A 291 -28.64 14.74 7.53
C LYS A 291 -29.13 15.54 6.32
N PRO A 292 -28.92 15.02 5.11
CA PRO A 292 -29.40 15.64 3.89
C PRO A 292 -30.93 15.73 3.87
#